data_fed160240aa668d7ba21614328e7d0a9
#
_entry.id   fed160240aa668d7ba21614328e7d0a9
#
_cell.length_a   1.000
_cell.length_b   1.000
_cell.length_c   1.000
_cell.angle_alpha   90.00
_cell.angle_beta   90.00
_cell.angle_gamma   90.00
#
_symmetry.space_group_name_H-M   'P 1'
#
loop_
_entity.id
_entity.type
_entity.pdbx_description
1 polymer ?
#
loop_
_entity_poly.entity_id
_entity_poly.type
_entity_poly.pdbx_seq_one_letter_code
_entity_poly.pdbx_strand_id
1 'polypeptide(L)'
;MPGGTANRRGFTPDVAGEYVGELIVTDNNGLVSEPCYATLVATAGDGLWVEMFWTHSGDDMDLHLLDDGGILTTDSDCYYANCTWGGLNWGSSGAGDDPILDLDDIPGTGPENINIDSPARGTYAVYVHDYPGSSYIGRNDVTVNVYLAGRLVWTDTRNINSEGCYEPFVEVTVPGGSTTSLTGTCR
;
A
#
# COMPACT_ATOMS: atom_id res chain seq x y z
N MET A 1 -42.16 16.51 -11.68
CA MET A 1 -40.82 15.87 -11.79
C MET A 1 -40.82 14.65 -10.89
N PRO A 2 -40.82 13.42 -11.37
CA PRO A 2 -40.62 12.27 -10.50
C PRO A 2 -39.15 12.29 -10.04
N GLY A 3 -38.94 12.40 -8.74
CA GLY A 3 -37.62 12.40 -8.14
C GLY A 3 -36.92 11.05 -8.38
N GLY A 4 -35.95 11.04 -9.25
CA GLY A 4 -35.04 9.91 -9.39
C GLY A 4 -34.26 9.72 -8.09
N THR A 5 -34.31 8.53 -7.54
CA THR A 5 -33.46 8.13 -6.42
C THR A 5 -32.01 8.17 -6.90
N ALA A 6 -31.27 9.22 -6.50
CA ALA A 6 -29.83 9.25 -6.74
C ALA A 6 -29.17 8.09 -5.98
N ASN A 7 -28.62 7.11 -6.70
CA ASN A 7 -27.75 6.11 -6.11
C ASN A 7 -26.48 6.81 -5.63
N ARG A 8 -26.38 7.04 -4.33
CA ARG A 8 -25.13 7.50 -3.73
C ARG A 8 -24.16 6.33 -3.66
N ARG A 9 -23.04 6.45 -4.36
CA ARG A 9 -21.90 5.53 -4.22
C ARG A 9 -20.85 6.21 -3.38
N GLY A 10 -20.39 5.54 -2.33
CA GLY A 10 -19.18 5.94 -1.62
C GLY A 10 -17.96 5.50 -2.42
N PHE A 11 -16.92 6.31 -2.38
CA PHE A 11 -15.59 5.99 -2.86
C PHE A 11 -14.62 6.35 -1.73
N THR A 12 -13.74 5.40 -1.38
CA THR A 12 -12.66 5.59 -0.40
C THR A 12 -11.36 5.47 -1.17
N PRO A 13 -10.50 6.50 -1.19
CA PRO A 13 -9.17 6.40 -1.76
C PRO A 13 -8.35 5.36 -0.98
N ASP A 14 -7.63 4.53 -1.66
CA ASP A 14 -6.80 3.44 -1.14
C ASP A 14 -5.29 3.70 -1.32
N VAL A 15 -4.91 4.62 -2.20
CA VAL A 15 -3.54 5.14 -2.36
C VAL A 15 -3.52 6.65 -2.33
N ALA A 16 -2.39 7.24 -1.97
CA ALA A 16 -2.19 8.68 -2.09
C ALA A 16 -2.07 9.08 -3.57
N GLY A 17 -2.77 10.15 -3.96
CA GLY A 17 -2.77 10.59 -5.35
C GLY A 17 -3.98 11.43 -5.74
N GLU A 18 -4.06 11.73 -7.03
CA GLU A 18 -5.19 12.45 -7.61
C GLU A 18 -6.17 11.46 -8.26
N TYR A 19 -7.43 11.52 -7.87
CA TYR A 19 -8.54 10.76 -8.41
C TYR A 19 -9.45 11.65 -9.21
N VAL A 20 -9.80 11.28 -10.43
CA VAL A 20 -10.74 12.01 -11.27
C VAL A 20 -12.01 11.18 -11.45
N GLY A 21 -13.10 11.64 -10.85
CA GLY A 21 -14.42 11.07 -11.06
C GLY A 21 -15.07 11.66 -12.32
N GLU A 22 -15.60 10.79 -13.19
CA GLU A 22 -16.39 11.16 -14.35
C GLU A 22 -17.87 10.80 -14.13
N LEU A 23 -18.77 11.73 -14.38
CA LEU A 23 -20.21 11.49 -14.36
C LEU A 23 -20.82 11.72 -15.73
N ILE A 24 -21.46 10.70 -16.27
CA ILE A 24 -22.30 10.77 -17.46
C ILE A 24 -23.71 10.30 -17.08
N VAL A 25 -24.73 11.04 -17.47
CA VAL A 25 -26.14 10.67 -17.22
C VAL A 25 -26.88 10.47 -18.54
N THR A 26 -27.82 9.53 -18.54
CA THR A 26 -28.71 9.27 -19.66
C THR A 26 -30.14 9.51 -19.21
N ASP A 27 -30.91 10.29 -19.97
CA ASP A 27 -32.32 10.55 -19.69
C ASP A 27 -33.22 9.39 -20.10
N ASN A 28 -34.51 9.47 -19.77
CA ASN A 28 -35.49 8.42 -20.10
C ASN A 28 -35.74 8.23 -21.62
N ASN A 29 -35.26 9.16 -22.45
CA ASN A 29 -35.34 9.06 -23.91
C ASN A 29 -34.06 8.56 -24.54
N GLY A 30 -33.05 8.20 -23.71
CA GLY A 30 -31.76 7.69 -24.16
C GLY A 30 -30.76 8.79 -24.54
N LEU A 31 -31.03 10.06 -24.24
CA LEU A 31 -30.12 11.16 -24.50
C LEU A 31 -29.01 11.20 -23.42
N VAL A 32 -27.78 11.18 -23.87
CA VAL A 32 -26.57 11.15 -23.02
C VAL A 32 -26.07 12.58 -22.79
N SER A 33 -25.70 12.90 -21.55
CA SER A 33 -25.11 14.21 -21.22
C SER A 33 -23.63 14.28 -21.65
N GLU A 34 -23.11 15.52 -21.74
CA GLU A 34 -21.67 15.72 -21.69
C GLU A 34 -21.13 15.24 -20.34
N PRO A 35 -19.86 14.75 -20.30
CA PRO A 35 -19.23 14.32 -19.06
C PRO A 35 -19.00 15.50 -18.10
N CYS A 36 -19.21 15.25 -16.81
CA CYS A 36 -18.85 16.16 -15.72
C CYS A 36 -17.76 15.51 -14.88
N TYR A 37 -16.71 16.27 -14.58
CA TYR A 37 -15.54 15.77 -13.85
C TYR A 37 -15.45 16.37 -12.45
N ALA A 38 -14.98 15.56 -11.50
CA ALA A 38 -14.64 16.00 -10.16
C ALA A 38 -13.27 15.41 -9.78
N THR A 39 -12.40 16.24 -9.21
CA THR A 39 -11.07 15.82 -8.73
C THR A 39 -11.07 15.73 -7.22
N LEU A 40 -10.52 14.64 -6.70
CA LEU A 40 -10.21 14.39 -5.30
C LEU A 40 -8.71 14.15 -5.17
N VAL A 41 -8.05 14.81 -4.22
CA VAL A 41 -6.65 14.54 -3.87
C VAL A 41 -6.62 13.81 -2.53
N ALA A 42 -6.10 12.59 -2.53
CA ALA A 42 -5.83 11.83 -1.33
C ALA A 42 -4.37 12.03 -0.93
N THR A 43 -4.12 12.22 0.37
CA THR A 43 -2.78 12.36 0.94
C THR A 43 -2.55 11.23 1.95
N ALA A 44 -1.31 10.71 1.99
CA ALA A 44 -0.92 9.77 3.04
C ALA A 44 -1.05 10.40 4.44
N GLY A 45 -1.23 9.58 5.46
CA GLY A 45 -1.30 10.00 6.85
C GLY A 45 0.00 10.66 7.35
N ASP A 46 -0.06 11.26 8.55
CA ASP A 46 1.07 12.02 9.14
C ASP A 46 2.22 11.12 9.64
N GLY A 47 2.00 9.82 9.81
CA GLY A 47 2.99 8.86 10.31
C GLY A 47 3.94 8.32 9.24
N LEU A 48 4.31 7.05 9.38
CA LEU A 48 4.98 6.26 8.34
C LEU A 48 3.90 5.50 7.57
N TRP A 49 3.91 5.64 6.25
CA TRP A 49 2.97 4.98 5.35
C TRP A 49 3.73 4.34 4.20
N VAL A 50 3.52 3.05 3.98
CA VAL A 50 4.12 2.30 2.87
C VAL A 50 3.00 1.74 2.01
N GLU A 51 3.03 2.07 0.72
CA GLU A 51 2.10 1.57 -0.30
C GLU A 51 2.84 0.66 -1.26
N MET A 52 2.20 -0.41 -1.68
CA MET A 52 2.69 -1.29 -2.73
C MET A 52 1.56 -1.57 -3.73
N PHE A 53 1.89 -1.60 -5.01
CA PHE A 53 1.00 -2.07 -6.08
C PHE A 53 1.82 -2.68 -7.22
N TRP A 54 1.17 -3.52 -8.03
CA TRP A 54 1.81 -4.25 -9.11
C TRP A 54 0.96 -4.32 -10.38
N THR A 55 1.53 -4.80 -11.51
CA THR A 55 0.90 -4.64 -12.83
C THR A 55 0.06 -5.84 -13.29
N HIS A 56 0.38 -7.06 -12.86
CA HIS A 56 -0.31 -8.27 -13.30
C HIS A 56 -1.16 -8.87 -12.18
N SER A 57 -2.48 -8.88 -12.40
CA SER A 57 -3.41 -9.56 -11.49
C SER A 57 -3.27 -11.08 -11.56
N GLY A 58 -3.69 -11.75 -10.49
CA GLY A 58 -3.51 -13.19 -10.36
C GLY A 58 -2.18 -13.58 -9.76
N ASP A 59 -1.34 -12.60 -9.49
CA ASP A 59 -0.15 -12.69 -8.66
C ASP A 59 -0.46 -12.25 -7.23
N ASP A 60 0.32 -12.73 -6.28
CA ASP A 60 0.15 -12.49 -4.85
C ASP A 60 1.46 -11.90 -4.30
N MET A 61 1.47 -10.57 -4.17
CA MET A 61 2.63 -9.82 -3.71
C MET A 61 2.36 -9.30 -2.31
N ASP A 62 3.10 -9.82 -1.32
CA ASP A 62 2.97 -9.42 0.08
C ASP A 62 3.93 -8.29 0.43
N LEU A 63 3.38 -7.25 1.07
CA LEU A 63 4.17 -6.18 1.65
C LEU A 63 4.65 -6.55 3.06
N HIS A 64 5.93 -6.32 3.33
CA HIS A 64 6.58 -6.50 4.62
C HIS A 64 7.21 -5.20 5.10
N LEU A 65 6.95 -4.83 6.34
CA LEU A 65 7.61 -3.73 7.04
C LEU A 65 8.28 -4.26 8.30
N LEU A 66 9.59 -4.09 8.40
CA LEU A 66 10.38 -4.51 9.56
C LEU A 66 10.65 -3.32 10.47
N ASP A 67 10.52 -3.54 11.79
CA ASP A 67 11.01 -2.63 12.83
C ASP A 67 12.55 -2.53 12.83
N ASP A 68 13.11 -1.63 13.60
CA ASP A 68 14.56 -1.37 13.69
C ASP A 68 15.33 -2.66 14.07
N GLY A 69 16.15 -3.14 13.14
CA GLY A 69 16.85 -4.42 13.27
C GLY A 69 15.97 -5.67 13.22
N GLY A 70 14.74 -5.53 12.71
CA GLY A 70 13.74 -6.59 12.62
C GLY A 70 14.15 -7.77 11.72
N ILE A 71 13.46 -8.89 11.91
CA ILE A 71 13.69 -10.16 11.22
C ILE A 71 12.39 -10.56 10.53
N LEU A 72 12.48 -10.91 9.24
CA LEU A 72 11.35 -11.39 8.43
C LEU A 72 10.60 -12.56 9.11
N THR A 73 9.29 -12.53 9.00
CA THR A 73 8.34 -13.53 9.49
C THR A 73 8.34 -13.72 11.03
N THR A 74 8.71 -12.67 11.78
CA THR A 74 8.64 -12.63 13.24
C THR A 74 7.75 -11.48 13.70
N ASP A 75 7.56 -11.29 15.01
CA ASP A 75 6.80 -10.17 15.57
C ASP A 75 7.43 -8.77 15.29
N SER A 76 8.65 -8.73 14.77
CA SER A 76 9.30 -7.50 14.29
C SER A 76 9.11 -7.25 12.78
N ASP A 77 8.22 -7.98 12.14
CA ASP A 77 7.81 -7.89 10.75
C ASP A 77 6.28 -7.78 10.68
N CYS A 78 5.78 -6.68 10.14
CA CYS A 78 4.37 -6.51 9.85
C CYS A 78 4.09 -7.00 8.43
N TYR A 79 3.23 -8.02 8.30
CA TYR A 79 2.83 -8.62 7.03
C TYR A 79 1.46 -9.30 7.17
N TYR A 80 0.91 -9.89 6.13
CA TYR A 80 -0.45 -10.45 6.07
C TYR A 80 -0.80 -11.39 7.24
N ALA A 81 0.15 -12.17 7.75
CA ALA A 81 -0.15 -13.21 8.73
C ALA A 81 -0.28 -12.69 10.17
N ASN A 82 0.23 -11.49 10.51
CA ASN A 82 0.25 -11.00 11.89
C ASN A 82 -0.14 -9.53 12.09
N CYS A 83 -0.35 -8.78 11.02
CA CYS A 83 -0.49 -7.34 11.06
C CYS A 83 -1.85 -6.84 10.52
N THR A 84 -2.62 -7.70 9.86
CA THR A 84 -3.97 -7.40 9.40
C THR A 84 -4.88 -7.20 10.62
N TRP A 85 -5.53 -6.06 10.75
CA TRP A 85 -6.38 -5.68 11.90
C TRP A 85 -5.61 -5.37 13.20
N GLY A 86 -4.30 -5.15 13.16
CA GLY A 86 -3.44 -4.97 14.32
C GLY A 86 -3.06 -6.31 14.95
N GLY A 87 -2.32 -6.27 16.04
CA GLY A 87 -1.89 -7.46 16.78
C GLY A 87 -0.43 -7.44 17.16
N LEU A 88 0.37 -6.65 16.46
CA LEU A 88 1.75 -6.35 16.86
C LEU A 88 1.76 -5.23 17.91
N ASN A 89 2.78 -5.22 18.74
CA ASN A 89 3.04 -4.15 19.71
C ASN A 89 4.52 -3.77 19.58
N TRP A 90 4.76 -2.68 18.85
CA TRP A 90 6.09 -2.13 18.63
C TRP A 90 6.31 -0.91 19.54
N GLY A 91 7.54 -0.72 19.97
CA GLY A 91 7.93 0.46 20.74
C GLY A 91 7.28 0.57 22.10
N SER A 92 6.34 1.49 22.27
CA SER A 92 5.67 1.77 23.55
C SER A 92 4.39 0.94 23.73
N SER A 93 3.76 1.01 24.89
CA SER A 93 2.50 0.30 25.16
C SER A 93 1.25 0.98 24.55
N GLY A 94 1.42 1.97 23.68
CA GLY A 94 0.32 2.69 23.01
C GLY A 94 0.13 2.19 21.58
N ALA A 95 -1.08 2.21 21.06
CA ALA A 95 -1.37 1.70 19.72
C ALA A 95 -0.90 2.62 18.57
N GLY A 96 -0.36 3.79 18.86
CA GLY A 96 0.02 4.75 17.80
C GLY A 96 1.34 4.40 17.11
N ASP A 97 2.20 3.64 17.76
CA ASP A 97 3.47 3.14 17.24
C ASP A 97 3.40 1.71 16.71
N ASP A 98 2.22 1.10 16.77
CA ASP A 98 1.95 -0.24 16.24
C ASP A 98 1.65 -0.17 14.73
N PRO A 99 2.19 -1.08 13.92
CA PRO A 99 1.89 -1.15 12.51
C PRO A 99 0.54 -1.82 12.24
N ILE A 100 -0.09 -1.43 11.15
CA ILE A 100 -1.31 -2.05 10.63
C ILE A 100 -1.17 -2.24 9.13
N LEU A 101 -1.43 -3.46 8.65
CA LEU A 101 -1.67 -3.75 7.24
C LEU A 101 -3.18 -3.54 6.98
N ASP A 102 -3.52 -2.47 6.28
CA ASP A 102 -4.92 -2.08 6.06
C ASP A 102 -5.62 -2.95 5.03
N LEU A 103 -4.89 -3.38 4.02
CA LEU A 103 -5.40 -4.16 2.91
C LEU A 103 -4.38 -5.22 2.50
N ASP A 104 -4.85 -6.45 2.38
CA ASP A 104 -4.17 -7.63 1.85
C ASP A 104 -4.93 -8.04 0.58
N ASP A 105 -4.32 -7.84 -0.60
CA ASP A 105 -4.96 -7.99 -1.91
C ASP A 105 -4.56 -9.30 -2.61
N ILE A 106 -5.38 -10.34 -2.45
CA ILE A 106 -5.19 -11.68 -3.00
C ILE A 106 -6.36 -12.09 -3.90
N PRO A 107 -6.20 -12.36 -5.16
CA PRO A 107 -5.25 -11.87 -6.13
C PRO A 107 -5.73 -10.56 -6.76
N GLY A 108 -4.86 -9.60 -6.93
CA GLY A 108 -5.21 -8.31 -7.50
C GLY A 108 -4.03 -7.65 -8.19
N THR A 109 -3.99 -6.34 -8.13
CA THR A 109 -2.84 -5.51 -8.52
C THR A 109 -2.45 -4.57 -7.38
N GLY A 110 -2.87 -4.89 -6.16
CA GLY A 110 -2.81 -4.02 -5.02
C GLY A 110 -3.95 -2.98 -5.02
N PRO A 111 -3.85 -1.95 -4.16
CA PRO A 111 -2.69 -1.70 -3.30
C PRO A 111 -2.66 -2.58 -2.05
N GLU A 112 -1.47 -2.78 -1.50
CA GLU A 112 -1.27 -3.12 -0.10
C GLU A 112 -0.68 -1.94 0.65
N ASN A 113 -1.12 -1.72 1.87
CA ASN A 113 -0.70 -0.58 2.67
C ASN A 113 -0.36 -1.01 4.10
N ILE A 114 0.85 -0.63 4.55
CA ILE A 114 1.21 -0.69 5.97
C ILE A 114 1.41 0.72 6.48
N ASN A 115 0.79 1.04 7.63
CA ASN A 115 0.94 2.34 8.24
C ASN A 115 1.25 2.26 9.75
N ILE A 116 1.90 3.31 10.26
CA ILE A 116 2.16 3.55 11.68
C ILE A 116 1.88 5.03 11.94
N ASP A 117 0.90 5.35 12.77
CA ASP A 117 0.48 6.73 13.04
C ASP A 117 1.57 7.58 13.70
N SER A 118 2.30 6.99 14.64
CA SER A 118 3.32 7.67 15.42
C SER A 118 4.59 6.80 15.53
N PRO A 119 5.28 6.55 14.41
CA PRO A 119 6.39 5.60 14.39
C PRO A 119 7.48 5.98 15.38
N ALA A 120 8.01 5.00 16.10
CA ALA A 120 9.13 5.18 17.00
C ALA A 120 10.39 5.60 16.21
N ARG A 121 11.34 6.21 16.91
CA ARG A 121 12.63 6.55 16.30
C ARG A 121 13.40 5.26 15.99
N GLY A 122 13.77 5.06 14.75
CA GLY A 122 14.49 3.88 14.31
C GLY A 122 14.69 3.86 12.80
N THR A 123 15.13 2.73 12.28
CA THR A 123 15.27 2.47 10.84
C THR A 123 14.38 1.30 10.46
N TYR A 124 13.35 1.58 9.70
CA TYR A 124 12.40 0.59 9.21
C TYR A 124 12.85 0.08 7.85
N ALA A 125 12.67 -1.22 7.59
CA ALA A 125 13.04 -1.82 6.32
C ALA A 125 11.82 -2.39 5.60
N VAL A 126 11.72 -2.13 4.29
CA VAL A 126 10.62 -2.57 3.44
C VAL A 126 11.11 -3.70 2.53
N TYR A 127 10.34 -4.78 2.52
CA TYR A 127 10.53 -5.92 1.62
C TYR A 127 9.22 -6.23 0.90
N VAL A 128 9.34 -6.88 -0.25
CA VAL A 128 8.22 -7.46 -0.99
C VAL A 128 8.46 -8.96 -1.11
N HIS A 129 7.46 -9.76 -0.78
CA HIS A 129 7.46 -11.19 -0.94
C HIS A 129 6.59 -11.57 -2.15
N ASP A 130 7.16 -12.27 -3.08
CA ASP A 130 6.44 -12.92 -4.18
C ASP A 130 5.89 -14.25 -3.64
N TYR A 131 4.61 -14.26 -3.21
CA TYR A 131 4.03 -15.40 -2.51
C TYR A 131 3.84 -16.59 -3.46
N PRO A 132 4.40 -17.77 -3.12
CA PRO A 132 4.41 -18.90 -4.02
C PRO A 132 3.03 -19.55 -4.18
N GLY A 133 2.69 -19.90 -5.43
CA GLY A 133 1.47 -20.65 -5.74
C GLY A 133 0.30 -19.80 -6.22
N SER A 134 0.53 -18.54 -6.50
CA SER A 134 -0.41 -17.68 -7.21
C SER A 134 -0.72 -18.20 -8.61
N SER A 135 -1.75 -17.70 -9.26
CA SER A 135 -2.14 -18.15 -10.62
C SER A 135 -1.25 -17.55 -11.72
N TYR A 136 -0.55 -16.48 -11.41
CA TYR A 136 0.45 -15.84 -12.26
C TYR A 136 1.83 -16.03 -11.64
N ILE A 137 2.75 -16.58 -12.41
CA ILE A 137 4.12 -16.92 -11.98
C ILE A 137 5.16 -16.23 -12.88
N GLY A 138 4.77 -15.16 -13.54
CA GLY A 138 5.64 -14.41 -14.45
C GLY A 138 6.28 -13.21 -13.78
N ARG A 139 6.95 -12.40 -14.59
CA ARG A 139 7.54 -11.14 -14.13
C ARG A 139 6.46 -10.13 -13.83
N ASN A 140 6.56 -9.47 -12.68
CA ASN A 140 5.65 -8.42 -12.27
C ASN A 140 6.42 -7.15 -11.93
N ASP A 141 5.95 -6.01 -12.44
CA ASP A 141 6.50 -4.72 -12.06
C ASP A 141 5.80 -4.27 -10.78
N VAL A 142 6.53 -4.27 -9.68
CA VAL A 142 6.06 -3.90 -8.35
C VAL A 142 6.60 -2.54 -7.98
N THR A 143 5.69 -1.62 -7.65
CA THR A 143 6.01 -0.27 -7.19
C THR A 143 5.77 -0.17 -5.70
N VAL A 144 6.75 0.36 -4.98
CA VAL A 144 6.65 0.70 -3.57
C VAL A 144 6.85 2.20 -3.39
N ASN A 145 5.94 2.83 -2.65
CA ASN A 145 6.00 4.21 -2.22
C ASN A 145 6.14 4.29 -0.70
N VAL A 146 7.05 5.11 -0.21
CA VAL A 146 7.20 5.37 1.23
C VAL A 146 6.93 6.84 1.50
N TYR A 147 5.99 7.10 2.41
CA TYR A 147 5.64 8.44 2.88
C TYR A 147 6.00 8.57 4.36
N LEU A 148 6.52 9.72 4.72
CA LEU A 148 6.75 10.10 6.11
C LEU A 148 6.20 11.51 6.34
N ALA A 149 5.38 11.65 7.38
CA ALA A 149 4.70 12.91 7.70
C ALA A 149 3.94 13.50 6.49
N GLY A 150 3.19 12.66 5.78
CA GLY A 150 2.40 13.01 4.60
C GLY A 150 3.20 13.31 3.33
N ARG A 151 4.51 13.11 3.33
CA ARG A 151 5.40 13.42 2.20
C ARG A 151 6.00 12.15 1.62
N LEU A 152 5.95 12.00 0.30
CA LEU A 152 6.69 10.96 -0.41
C LEU A 152 8.21 11.19 -0.19
N VAL A 153 8.87 10.24 0.48
CA VAL A 153 10.30 10.28 0.76
C VAL A 153 11.08 9.30 -0.10
N TRP A 154 10.42 8.27 -0.64
CA TRP A 154 11.03 7.30 -1.52
C TRP A 154 9.99 6.61 -2.41
N THR A 155 10.38 6.26 -3.65
CA THR A 155 9.61 5.44 -4.58
C THR A 155 10.55 4.67 -5.50
N ASP A 156 10.20 3.44 -5.82
CA ASP A 156 10.92 2.63 -6.81
C ASP A 156 9.97 1.59 -7.41
N THR A 157 10.23 1.22 -8.66
CA THR A 157 9.54 0.12 -9.35
C THR A 157 10.56 -0.93 -9.73
N ARG A 158 10.33 -2.17 -9.30
CA ARG A 158 11.20 -3.31 -9.59
C ARG A 158 10.45 -4.41 -10.29
N ASN A 159 11.15 -5.06 -11.21
CA ASN A 159 10.64 -6.23 -11.90
C ASN A 159 10.98 -7.49 -11.08
N ILE A 160 10.00 -8.03 -10.36
CA ILE A 160 10.11 -9.23 -9.54
C ILE A 160 9.76 -10.45 -10.37
N ASN A 161 10.48 -11.55 -10.18
CA ASN A 161 10.29 -12.81 -10.92
C ASN A 161 10.88 -13.98 -10.13
N SER A 162 10.59 -14.08 -8.86
CA SER A 162 11.25 -15.05 -7.98
C SER A 162 10.29 -15.55 -6.92
N GLU A 163 9.41 -16.49 -7.29
CA GLU A 163 8.47 -17.15 -6.39
C GLU A 163 9.11 -17.56 -5.06
N GLY A 164 8.46 -17.19 -3.96
CA GLY A 164 8.91 -17.46 -2.61
C GLY A 164 10.07 -16.58 -2.12
N CYS A 165 10.31 -15.47 -2.77
CA CYS A 165 11.44 -14.60 -2.56
C CYS A 165 11.07 -13.31 -1.82
N TYR A 166 11.87 -12.93 -0.83
CA TYR A 166 11.80 -11.63 -0.18
C TYR A 166 12.78 -10.66 -0.84
N GLU A 167 12.27 -9.75 -1.64
CA GLU A 167 13.06 -8.71 -2.32
C GLU A 167 13.20 -7.49 -1.42
N PRO A 168 14.43 -7.08 -1.02
CA PRO A 168 14.62 -5.89 -0.19
C PRO A 168 14.45 -4.62 -1.03
N PHE A 169 13.66 -3.66 -0.58
CA PHE A 169 13.39 -2.41 -1.31
C PHE A 169 14.14 -1.21 -0.70
N VAL A 170 13.88 -0.87 0.55
CA VAL A 170 14.40 0.35 1.14
C VAL A 170 14.46 0.27 2.66
N GLU A 171 15.44 0.97 3.24
CA GLU A 171 15.40 1.40 4.63
C GLU A 171 15.00 2.88 4.71
N VAL A 172 14.16 3.21 5.69
CA VAL A 172 13.75 4.58 6.00
C VAL A 172 14.01 4.90 7.47
N THR A 173 14.69 6.00 7.72
CA THR A 173 15.02 6.44 9.10
C THR A 173 13.99 7.46 9.61
N VAL A 174 13.40 7.17 10.75
CA VAL A 174 12.40 8.01 11.41
C VAL A 174 13.04 8.70 12.62
N PRO A 175 12.81 10.01 12.80
CA PRO A 175 11.92 10.92 12.08
C PRO A 175 12.57 11.63 10.88
N GLY A 176 13.81 11.34 10.55
CA GLY A 176 14.59 12.13 9.57
C GLY A 176 14.16 11.99 8.13
N GLY A 177 13.48 10.90 7.75
CA GLY A 177 13.08 10.61 6.37
C GLY A 177 14.27 10.29 5.44
N SER A 178 15.44 10.00 5.99
CA SER A 178 16.58 9.53 5.20
C SER A 178 16.30 8.12 4.72
N THR A 179 16.54 7.87 3.42
CA THR A 179 16.29 6.58 2.79
C THR A 179 17.56 5.98 2.21
N THR A 180 17.65 4.66 2.28
CA THR A 180 18.73 3.88 1.65
C THR A 180 18.08 2.77 0.82
N SER A 181 18.18 2.85 -0.51
CA SER A 181 17.71 1.77 -1.38
C SER A 181 18.49 0.50 -1.08
N LEU A 182 17.78 -0.56 -0.75
CA LEU A 182 18.36 -1.88 -0.54
C LEU A 182 18.50 -2.59 -1.89
N THR A 183 19.61 -3.27 -2.06
CA THR A 183 19.87 -4.15 -3.20
C THR A 183 20.37 -5.47 -2.65
N GLY A 184 19.87 -6.55 -3.17
CA GLY A 184 20.29 -7.87 -2.72
C GLY A 184 19.70 -8.96 -3.59
N THR A 185 20.25 -10.13 -3.43
CA THR A 185 19.60 -11.33 -3.94
C THR A 185 18.48 -11.72 -2.99
N CYS A 186 17.42 -12.22 -3.53
CA CYS A 186 16.35 -12.97 -2.90
C CYS A 186 16.83 -13.68 -1.62
N ARG A 187 16.11 -13.50 -0.53
CA ARG A 187 16.36 -14.15 0.77
C ARG A 187 15.34 -15.23 1.04
#